data_3f10290fdb2d6a4c5c9aef2b8ddc6934
#
_entry.id   3f10290fdb2d6a4c5c9aef2b8ddc6934
#
_cell.length_a   1.000
_cell.length_b   1.000
_cell.length_c   1.000
_cell.angle_alpha   90.00
_cell.angle_beta   90.00
_cell.angle_gamma   90.00
#
_symmetry.space_group_name_H-M   'P 1'
#
loop_
_entity.id
_entity.type
_entity.pdbx_description
1 polymer ?
#
loop_
_entity_poly.entity_id
_entity_poly.type
_entity_poly.pdbx_seq_one_letter_code
_entity_poly.pdbx_strand_id
1 'polypeptide(L)'
;GLRLRDYEGAKPLSAKRKGPIREPMDGAIVQQEAVALRIEAPLGPIAVRVNGLEVEGRLLGEAQYDEERKVQRLAYYGVPLRPGRNVIEVEGPGFYDKVEVFRPGPPKDLVLEPVRLRADGRTPLEFRLKAVDGMGLPTGFGLATLEADPEPIAPDASLLEPGYQVLLRDGVGTVMLKPLLTPKEVRLRARFNDLEKTFRLFAGGSQEPLW
;
A
#
# COMPACT_ATOMS: atom_id res chain seq x y z
N GLY A 1 -12.04 -5.12 -11.67
CA GLY A 1 -11.42 -5.00 -10.37
C GLY A 1 -9.93 -4.92 -10.54
N LEU A 2 -9.32 -3.87 -10.01
CA LEU A 2 -7.87 -3.71 -9.95
C LEU A 2 -7.29 -4.87 -9.14
N ARG A 3 -6.35 -5.60 -9.72
CA ARG A 3 -5.64 -6.68 -9.03
C ARG A 3 -4.43 -6.08 -8.33
N LEU A 4 -4.04 -6.64 -7.19
CA LEU A 4 -2.82 -6.23 -6.43
C LEU A 4 -1.57 -6.13 -7.33
N ARG A 5 -1.48 -6.93 -8.40
CA ARG A 5 -0.41 -6.87 -9.39
C ARG A 5 -0.29 -5.53 -10.11
N ASP A 6 -1.38 -4.79 -10.20
CA ASP A 6 -1.39 -3.48 -10.88
C ASP A 6 -0.67 -2.42 -10.02
N TYR A 7 -0.45 -2.71 -8.72
CA TYR A 7 0.28 -1.86 -7.79
C TYR A 7 1.77 -2.21 -7.63
N GLU A 8 2.15 -3.45 -7.88
CA GLU A 8 3.57 -3.85 -7.86
C GLU A 8 4.38 -3.20 -8.99
N GLY A 9 3.71 -2.75 -10.04
CA GLY A 9 4.27 -1.92 -11.09
C GLY A 9 4.29 -0.42 -10.79
N ALA A 10 3.86 0.00 -9.61
CA ALA A 10 3.96 1.40 -9.20
C ALA A 10 5.43 1.80 -9.19
N LYS A 11 5.76 2.76 -10.03
CA LYS A 11 7.10 3.34 -10.17
C LYS A 11 7.63 3.71 -8.79
N PRO A 12 8.94 3.56 -8.57
CA PRO A 12 9.54 3.92 -7.29
C PRO A 12 9.15 5.34 -6.91
N LEU A 13 8.80 5.53 -5.65
CA LEU A 13 8.33 6.79 -5.04
C LEU A 13 9.24 8.02 -5.28
N SER A 14 10.39 7.81 -5.90
CA SER A 14 11.36 8.85 -6.25
C SER A 14 11.16 9.49 -7.64
N ALA A 15 10.29 8.96 -8.48
CA ALA A 15 10.05 9.52 -9.80
C ALA A 15 9.15 10.76 -9.67
N LYS A 16 9.72 11.95 -9.80
CA LYS A 16 8.97 13.21 -9.84
C LYS A 16 7.98 13.19 -11.01
N ARG A 17 6.71 13.46 -10.74
CA ARG A 17 5.71 13.65 -11.80
C ARG A 17 6.11 14.85 -12.68
N LYS A 18 5.86 14.72 -13.97
CA LYS A 18 6.08 15.80 -14.94
C LYS A 18 4.86 16.71 -15.14
N GLY A 19 3.65 16.25 -14.77
CA GLY A 19 2.43 17.03 -14.86
C GLY A 19 2.29 18.09 -13.77
N PRO A 20 1.30 19.01 -13.87
CA PRO A 20 1.00 20.02 -12.87
C PRO A 20 0.79 19.48 -11.46
N ILE A 21 0.14 18.33 -11.31
CA ILE A 21 -0.02 17.69 -10.01
C ILE A 21 1.29 17.01 -9.63
N ARG A 22 1.99 17.56 -8.65
CA ARG A 22 3.28 17.02 -8.16
C ARG A 22 3.11 15.96 -7.10
N GLU A 23 2.11 16.13 -6.24
CA GLU A 23 1.70 15.20 -5.19
C GLU A 23 0.17 15.25 -5.06
N PRO A 24 -0.47 14.13 -4.80
CA PRO A 24 0.06 12.77 -4.71
C PRO A 24 0.47 12.19 -6.06
N MET A 25 1.19 11.06 -6.02
CA MET A 25 1.55 10.31 -7.23
C MET A 25 0.30 9.59 -7.78
N ASP A 26 0.26 9.44 -9.09
CA ASP A 26 -0.81 8.65 -9.73
C ASP A 26 -0.74 7.20 -9.27
N GLY A 27 -1.87 6.63 -8.88
CA GLY A 27 -1.96 5.28 -8.33
C GLY A 27 -1.59 5.15 -6.85
N ALA A 28 -1.31 6.25 -6.15
CA ALA A 28 -0.95 6.21 -4.74
C ALA A 28 -2.05 5.61 -3.87
N ILE A 29 -1.65 4.81 -2.88
CA ILE A 29 -2.52 4.33 -1.81
C ILE A 29 -2.33 5.24 -0.61
N VAL A 30 -3.39 5.91 -0.19
CA VAL A 30 -3.39 6.86 0.92
C VAL A 30 -4.21 6.26 2.05
N GLN A 31 -3.54 5.91 3.15
CA GLN A 31 -4.19 5.31 4.32
C GLN A 31 -5.01 6.32 5.14
N GLN A 32 -4.66 7.61 5.06
CA GLN A 32 -5.31 8.69 5.78
C GLN A 32 -6.61 9.13 5.12
N GLU A 33 -7.47 9.80 5.87
CA GLU A 33 -8.74 10.35 5.39
C GLU A 33 -8.58 11.58 4.48
N ALA A 34 -7.40 12.17 4.49
CA ALA A 34 -7.07 13.36 3.72
C ALA A 34 -5.65 13.30 3.19
N VAL A 35 -5.37 14.09 2.16
CA VAL A 35 -4.09 14.13 1.47
C VAL A 35 -3.63 15.58 1.30
N ALA A 36 -2.32 15.78 1.25
CA ALA A 36 -1.72 17.02 0.77
C ALA A 36 -1.66 17.00 -0.77
N LEU A 37 -2.04 18.11 -1.38
CA LEU A 37 -2.03 18.28 -2.83
C LEU A 37 -1.03 19.39 -3.18
N ARG A 38 0.01 19.04 -3.94
CA ARG A 38 1.01 20.00 -4.43
C ARG A 38 0.89 20.15 -5.94
N ILE A 39 0.78 21.40 -6.36
CA ILE A 39 0.58 21.76 -7.77
C ILE A 39 1.69 22.73 -8.18
N GLU A 40 2.24 22.50 -9.36
CA GLU A 40 3.10 23.43 -10.05
C GLU A 40 2.55 23.62 -11.47
N ALA A 41 2.06 24.81 -11.75
CA ALA A 41 1.31 25.11 -12.97
C ALA A 41 1.73 26.48 -13.54
N PRO A 42 1.42 26.78 -14.83
CA PRO A 42 1.54 28.12 -15.34
C PRO A 42 0.75 29.13 -14.53
N LEU A 43 1.21 30.38 -14.50
CA LEU A 43 0.47 31.49 -13.87
C LEU A 43 -0.91 31.65 -14.51
N GLY A 44 -1.87 32.01 -13.68
CA GLY A 44 -3.24 32.27 -14.10
C GLY A 44 -4.26 31.48 -13.27
N PRO A 45 -5.54 31.62 -13.60
CA PRO A 45 -6.59 30.94 -12.86
C PRO A 45 -6.50 29.42 -13.07
N ILE A 46 -6.68 28.67 -11.98
CA ILE A 46 -6.78 27.21 -12.03
C ILE A 46 -8.04 26.73 -11.29
N ALA A 47 -8.61 25.64 -11.77
CA ALA A 47 -9.64 24.90 -11.08
C ALA A 47 -9.02 23.60 -10.53
N VAL A 48 -9.24 23.35 -9.24
CA VAL A 48 -8.79 22.14 -8.56
C VAL A 48 -10.01 21.39 -8.07
N ARG A 49 -10.17 20.15 -8.52
CA ARG A 49 -11.33 19.31 -8.18
C ARG A 49 -10.88 17.95 -7.64
N VAL A 50 -11.65 17.43 -6.70
CA VAL A 50 -11.57 16.06 -6.22
C VAL A 50 -12.93 15.41 -6.39
N ASN A 51 -12.99 14.32 -7.13
CA ASN A 51 -14.23 13.60 -7.45
C ASN A 51 -15.31 14.53 -8.07
N GLY A 52 -14.88 15.47 -8.91
CA GLY A 52 -15.75 16.42 -9.58
C GLY A 52 -16.16 17.63 -8.75
N LEU A 53 -15.80 17.69 -7.47
CA LEU A 53 -16.10 18.81 -6.58
C LEU A 53 -14.88 19.72 -6.41
N GLU A 54 -15.11 21.02 -6.47
CA GLU A 54 -14.05 22.00 -6.27
C GLU A 54 -13.47 21.92 -4.85
N VAL A 55 -12.15 21.97 -4.75
CA VAL A 55 -11.44 21.95 -3.47
C VAL A 55 -11.66 23.32 -2.80
N GLU A 56 -12.04 23.28 -1.51
CA GLU A 56 -12.27 24.49 -0.74
C GLU A 56 -11.03 25.37 -0.63
N GLY A 57 -11.15 26.65 -0.95
CA GLY A 57 -10.04 27.60 -0.93
C GLY A 57 -9.38 27.76 0.44
N ARG A 58 -10.09 27.51 1.54
CA ARG A 58 -9.56 27.51 2.89
C ARG A 58 -8.46 26.43 3.12
N LEU A 59 -8.40 25.40 2.29
CA LEU A 59 -7.39 24.34 2.38
C LEU A 59 -6.07 24.74 1.72
N LEU A 60 -6.04 25.84 0.97
CA LEU A 60 -4.81 26.39 0.41
C LEU A 60 -3.93 26.90 1.55
N GLY A 61 -2.82 26.19 1.81
CA GLY A 61 -1.88 26.54 2.87
C GLY A 61 -0.66 27.30 2.40
N GLU A 62 -0.23 27.06 1.15
CA GLU A 62 0.93 27.73 0.56
C GLU A 62 0.65 28.15 -0.87
N ALA A 63 1.07 29.35 -1.23
CA ALA A 63 1.02 29.87 -2.59
C ALA A 63 2.29 30.66 -2.88
N GLN A 64 2.99 30.30 -3.94
CA GLN A 64 4.19 30.98 -4.43
C GLN A 64 4.01 31.28 -5.91
N TYR A 65 4.36 32.52 -6.31
CA TYR A 65 4.23 32.99 -7.67
C TYR A 65 5.61 33.42 -8.19
N ASP A 66 6.03 32.82 -9.27
CA ASP A 66 7.29 33.15 -9.96
C ASP A 66 6.94 33.87 -11.27
N GLU A 67 7.02 35.19 -11.23
CA GLU A 67 6.70 36.04 -12.38
C GLU A 67 7.70 35.93 -13.53
N GLU A 68 8.97 35.61 -13.22
CA GLU A 68 10.01 35.46 -14.23
C GLU A 68 9.82 34.16 -15.02
N ARG A 69 9.56 33.08 -14.32
CA ARG A 69 9.33 31.76 -14.93
C ARG A 69 7.90 31.52 -15.35
N LYS A 70 6.99 32.43 -15.03
CA LYS A 70 5.56 32.30 -15.30
C LYS A 70 4.93 31.03 -14.70
N VAL A 71 5.32 30.71 -13.49
CA VAL A 71 4.91 29.49 -12.76
C VAL A 71 4.36 29.85 -11.39
N GLN A 72 3.34 29.11 -10.97
CA GLN A 72 2.81 29.14 -9.61
C GLN A 72 2.96 27.77 -8.95
N ARG A 73 3.24 27.78 -7.64
CA ARG A 73 3.29 26.60 -6.78
C ARG A 73 2.28 26.75 -5.67
N LEU A 74 1.38 25.79 -5.59
CA LEU A 74 0.29 25.76 -4.62
C LEU A 74 0.35 24.49 -3.80
N ALA A 75 0.08 24.58 -2.50
CA ALA A 75 -0.09 23.43 -1.64
C ALA A 75 -1.42 23.53 -0.87
N TYR A 76 -2.25 22.54 -1.06
CA TYR A 76 -3.48 22.33 -0.31
C TYR A 76 -3.25 21.25 0.74
N TYR A 77 -3.74 21.46 1.94
CA TYR A 77 -3.61 20.52 3.04
C TYR A 77 -4.96 20.07 3.55
N GLY A 78 -5.03 18.80 3.92
CA GLY A 78 -6.26 18.23 4.45
C GLY A 78 -7.37 18.05 3.40
N VAL A 79 -6.99 17.79 2.15
CA VAL A 79 -7.95 17.53 1.06
C VAL A 79 -8.63 16.18 1.30
N PRO A 80 -9.95 16.15 1.56
CA PRO A 80 -10.65 14.92 1.94
C PRO A 80 -10.68 13.90 0.80
N LEU A 81 -10.48 12.64 1.16
CA LEU A 81 -10.65 11.50 0.27
C LEU A 81 -11.79 10.61 0.76
N ARG A 82 -12.59 10.11 -0.16
CA ARG A 82 -13.57 9.06 0.13
C ARG A 82 -12.91 7.68 0.10
N PRO A 83 -13.46 6.66 0.78
CA PRO A 83 -13.00 5.29 0.60
C PRO A 83 -13.08 4.87 -0.86
N GLY A 84 -12.07 4.13 -1.32
CA GLY A 84 -11.98 3.69 -2.69
C GLY A 84 -11.22 4.64 -3.59
N ARG A 85 -11.60 4.67 -4.85
CA ARG A 85 -10.98 5.48 -5.90
C ARG A 85 -11.35 6.95 -5.77
N ASN A 86 -10.33 7.81 -5.82
CA ASN A 86 -10.48 9.26 -5.88
C ASN A 86 -9.79 9.80 -7.13
N VAL A 87 -10.42 10.75 -7.80
CA VAL A 87 -9.86 11.42 -8.97
C VAL A 87 -9.58 12.87 -8.61
N ILE A 88 -8.32 13.28 -8.71
CA ILE A 88 -7.86 14.65 -8.49
C ILE A 88 -7.55 15.25 -9.84
N GLU A 89 -8.17 16.40 -10.13
CA GLU A 89 -8.04 17.11 -11.41
C GLU A 89 -7.61 18.55 -11.17
N VAL A 90 -6.69 19.01 -12.02
CA VAL A 90 -6.26 20.41 -12.08
C VAL A 90 -6.38 20.87 -13.52
N GLU A 91 -7.06 21.98 -13.74
CA GLU A 91 -7.31 22.55 -15.06
C GLU A 91 -7.07 24.05 -15.04
N GLY A 92 -6.45 24.54 -16.08
CA GLY A 92 -6.27 25.95 -16.34
C GLY A 92 -6.14 26.25 -17.83
N PRO A 93 -5.91 27.51 -18.23
CA PRO A 93 -5.74 27.86 -19.64
C PRO A 93 -4.55 27.09 -20.25
N GLY A 94 -4.85 26.23 -21.22
CA GLY A 94 -3.84 25.49 -21.97
C GLY A 94 -3.26 24.26 -21.27
N PHE A 95 -3.80 23.84 -20.11
CA PHE A 95 -3.37 22.61 -19.46
C PHE A 95 -4.48 21.91 -18.68
N TYR A 96 -4.31 20.61 -18.56
CA TYR A 96 -5.14 19.72 -17.73
C TYR A 96 -4.27 18.59 -17.20
N ASP A 97 -4.44 18.23 -15.95
CA ASP A 97 -3.79 17.06 -15.35
C ASP A 97 -4.73 16.33 -14.41
N LYS A 98 -4.53 15.03 -14.33
CA LYS A 98 -5.35 14.14 -13.53
C LYS A 98 -4.47 13.09 -12.85
N VAL A 99 -4.77 12.78 -11.59
CA VAL A 99 -4.25 11.61 -10.89
C VAL A 99 -5.38 10.85 -10.22
N GLU A 100 -5.21 9.56 -10.12
CA GLU A 100 -6.08 8.69 -9.34
C GLU A 100 -5.34 8.25 -8.08
N VAL A 101 -6.01 8.36 -6.94
CA VAL A 101 -5.50 7.86 -5.66
C VAL A 101 -6.55 6.99 -4.98
N PHE A 102 -6.08 6.08 -4.16
CA PHE A 102 -6.94 5.07 -3.55
C PHE A 102 -6.83 5.15 -2.04
N ARG A 103 -7.96 5.31 -1.39
CA ARG A 103 -8.08 5.22 0.06
C ARG A 103 -8.68 3.87 0.40
N PRO A 104 -7.94 2.97 1.10
CA PRO A 104 -8.48 1.69 1.50
C PRO A 104 -9.64 1.84 2.48
N GLY A 105 -10.59 0.92 2.37
CA GLY A 105 -11.62 0.71 3.38
C GLY A 105 -11.12 -0.14 4.55
N PRO A 106 -12.00 -0.57 5.46
CA PRO A 106 -11.63 -1.44 6.57
C PRO A 106 -11.17 -2.82 6.07
N PRO A 107 -10.30 -3.52 6.82
CA PRO A 107 -9.87 -4.86 6.47
C PRO A 107 -11.04 -5.83 6.37
N LYS A 108 -11.07 -6.64 5.31
CA LYS A 108 -12.11 -7.65 5.07
C LYS A 108 -11.57 -9.04 4.77
N ASP A 109 -10.29 -9.16 4.45
CA ASP A 109 -9.65 -10.45 4.17
C ASP A 109 -8.17 -10.41 4.52
N LEU A 110 -7.59 -11.60 4.65
CA LEU A 110 -6.16 -11.80 4.81
C LEU A 110 -5.61 -12.50 3.58
N VAL A 111 -4.43 -12.08 3.14
CA VAL A 111 -3.71 -12.65 1.99
C VAL A 111 -2.29 -12.98 2.42
N LEU A 112 -1.80 -14.14 2.03
CA LEU A 112 -0.42 -14.56 2.25
C LEU A 112 0.30 -14.67 0.90
N GLU A 113 1.34 -13.88 0.73
CA GLU A 113 2.20 -13.90 -0.46
C GLU A 113 3.54 -14.56 -0.13
N PRO A 114 3.93 -15.62 -0.84
CA PRO A 114 5.26 -16.18 -0.68
C PRO A 114 6.31 -15.24 -1.28
N VAL A 115 7.35 -14.95 -0.50
CA VAL A 115 8.54 -14.22 -0.96
C VAL A 115 9.68 -15.20 -1.21
N ARG A 116 9.84 -16.14 -0.30
CA ARG A 116 10.86 -17.18 -0.38
C ARG A 116 10.30 -18.49 0.19
N LEU A 117 10.12 -19.47 -0.67
CA LEU A 117 9.47 -20.74 -0.34
C LEU A 117 10.35 -21.92 -0.78
N ARG A 118 11.57 -22.02 -0.25
CA ARG A 118 12.56 -23.01 -0.63
C ARG A 118 12.93 -23.90 0.54
N ALA A 119 12.79 -25.21 0.36
CA ALA A 119 13.18 -26.21 1.35
C ALA A 119 14.67 -26.62 1.12
N ASP A 120 15.60 -25.79 1.55
CA ASP A 120 17.06 -26.03 1.43
C ASP A 120 17.73 -26.35 2.77
N GLY A 121 16.97 -26.43 3.83
CA GLY A 121 17.44 -26.72 5.17
C GLY A 121 18.23 -25.60 5.86
N ARG A 122 18.39 -24.45 5.22
CA ARG A 122 19.23 -23.36 5.72
C ARG A 122 18.50 -22.01 5.70
N THR A 123 17.78 -21.73 4.63
CA THR A 123 17.16 -20.44 4.41
C THR A 123 15.76 -20.42 5.03
N PRO A 124 15.46 -19.44 5.90
CA PRO A 124 14.11 -19.24 6.40
C PRO A 124 13.11 -19.06 5.26
N LEU A 125 11.91 -19.57 5.47
CA LEU A 125 10.79 -19.28 4.59
C LEU A 125 10.30 -17.87 4.89
N GLU A 126 9.98 -17.11 3.87
CA GLU A 126 9.53 -15.72 3.98
C GLU A 126 8.22 -15.50 3.24
N PHE A 127 7.29 -14.85 3.92
CA PHE A 127 5.99 -14.49 3.40
C PHE A 127 5.67 -13.04 3.75
N ARG A 128 4.80 -12.43 2.95
CA ARG A 128 4.09 -11.22 3.33
C ARG A 128 2.66 -11.56 3.72
N LEU A 129 2.29 -11.22 4.93
CA LEU A 129 0.90 -11.26 5.37
C LEU A 129 0.28 -9.89 5.12
N LYS A 130 -0.83 -9.86 4.40
CA LYS A 130 -1.56 -8.63 4.10
C LYS A 130 -2.98 -8.71 4.63
N ALA A 131 -3.42 -7.67 5.30
CA ALA A 131 -4.82 -7.39 5.50
C ALA A 131 -5.28 -6.49 4.36
N VAL A 132 -6.38 -6.84 3.70
CA VAL A 132 -6.89 -6.13 2.53
C VAL A 132 -8.36 -5.77 2.69
N ASP A 133 -8.76 -4.68 2.04
CA ASP A 133 -10.16 -4.27 1.99
C ASP A 133 -10.95 -5.06 0.94
N GLY A 134 -12.22 -4.68 0.73
CA GLY A 134 -13.08 -5.33 -0.25
C GLY A 134 -12.64 -5.17 -1.71
N MET A 135 -11.71 -4.26 -2.00
CA MET A 135 -11.10 -4.06 -3.33
C MET A 135 -9.74 -4.73 -3.47
N GLY A 136 -9.23 -5.34 -2.41
CA GLY A 136 -7.91 -5.96 -2.37
C GLY A 136 -6.77 -4.99 -2.04
N LEU A 137 -7.06 -3.78 -1.57
CA LEU A 137 -6.06 -2.81 -1.15
C LEU A 137 -5.54 -3.12 0.25
N PRO A 138 -4.21 -3.07 0.48
CA PRO A 138 -3.66 -3.25 1.82
C PRO A 138 -4.18 -2.18 2.77
N THR A 139 -4.60 -2.60 3.96
CA THR A 139 -5.19 -1.71 4.94
C THR A 139 -5.03 -2.26 6.35
N GLY A 140 -4.94 -1.36 7.32
CA GLY A 140 -4.92 -1.71 8.73
C GLY A 140 -3.55 -1.58 9.37
N PHE A 141 -3.58 -1.35 10.67
CA PHE A 141 -2.41 -1.25 11.53
C PHE A 141 -2.66 -2.03 12.82
N GLY A 142 -1.70 -2.84 13.23
CA GLY A 142 -1.76 -3.57 14.46
C GLY A 142 -1.08 -4.93 14.40
N LEU A 143 -1.21 -5.68 15.48
CA LEU A 143 -0.61 -7.00 15.60
C LEU A 143 -1.53 -8.08 15.02
N ALA A 144 -0.97 -8.91 14.16
CA ALA A 144 -1.56 -10.17 13.74
C ALA A 144 -0.95 -11.30 14.56
N THR A 145 -1.76 -12.25 14.97
CA THR A 145 -1.33 -13.46 15.71
C THR A 145 -1.23 -14.62 14.74
N LEU A 146 -0.09 -15.32 14.78
CA LEU A 146 0.20 -16.43 13.89
C LEU A 146 0.43 -17.73 14.65
N GLU A 147 -0.09 -18.81 14.09
CA GLU A 147 0.30 -20.20 14.40
C GLU A 147 0.75 -20.83 13.08
N ALA A 148 1.92 -21.44 13.06
CA ALA A 148 2.46 -22.02 11.82
C ALA A 148 3.26 -23.31 12.05
N ASP A 149 3.26 -24.14 11.03
CA ASP A 149 4.16 -25.29 10.88
C ASP A 149 4.79 -25.22 9.47
N PRO A 150 6.12 -25.03 9.38
CA PRO A 150 7.13 -24.91 10.45
C PRO A 150 6.91 -23.66 11.32
N GLU A 151 7.49 -23.69 12.51
CA GLU A 151 7.36 -22.61 13.48
C GLU A 151 7.92 -21.28 12.98
N PRO A 152 7.29 -20.16 13.34
CA PRO A 152 7.87 -18.85 13.09
C PRO A 152 9.22 -18.66 13.77
N ILE A 153 10.09 -17.92 13.09
CA ILE A 153 11.28 -17.33 13.68
C ILE A 153 10.85 -15.98 14.24
N ALA A 154 10.41 -15.94 15.49
CA ALA A 154 10.03 -14.68 16.09
C ALA A 154 10.54 -14.64 17.52
N PRO A 155 11.20 -13.56 17.90
CA PRO A 155 11.64 -13.37 19.26
C PRO A 155 10.51 -12.95 20.22
N ASP A 156 9.43 -12.40 19.72
CA ASP A 156 8.44 -11.71 20.54
C ASP A 156 7.08 -12.42 20.56
N ALA A 157 7.01 -13.53 21.29
CA ALA A 157 5.72 -14.07 21.71
C ALA A 157 5.12 -13.14 22.78
N SER A 158 3.91 -12.64 22.55
CA SER A 158 3.19 -11.94 23.59
C SER A 158 2.87 -12.92 24.73
N LEU A 159 3.16 -12.54 25.96
CA LEU A 159 2.75 -13.30 27.14
C LEU A 159 1.23 -13.30 27.35
N LEU A 160 0.50 -12.40 26.67
CA LEU A 160 -0.94 -12.22 26.83
C LEU A 160 -1.75 -13.02 25.81
N GLU A 161 -1.16 -13.36 24.66
CA GLU A 161 -1.82 -14.18 23.65
C GLU A 161 -0.90 -15.32 23.19
N PRO A 162 -1.39 -16.57 23.11
CA PRO A 162 -0.62 -17.66 22.56
C PRO A 162 -0.42 -17.45 21.06
N GLY A 163 0.80 -17.73 20.60
CA GLY A 163 1.19 -17.58 19.21
C GLY A 163 2.25 -16.50 19.00
N TYR A 164 2.59 -16.27 17.74
CA TYR A 164 3.59 -15.29 17.35
C TYR A 164 2.91 -14.03 16.84
N GLN A 165 3.50 -12.89 17.17
CA GLN A 165 2.96 -11.59 16.79
C GLN A 165 3.72 -11.02 15.59
N VAL A 166 2.98 -10.53 14.60
CA VAL A 166 3.53 -9.80 13.45
C VAL A 166 2.84 -8.45 13.36
N LEU A 167 3.63 -7.38 13.31
CA LEU A 167 3.10 -6.04 13.14
C LEU A 167 2.75 -5.80 11.67
N LEU A 168 1.47 -5.52 11.41
CA LEU A 168 1.00 -5.01 10.13
C LEU A 168 1.07 -3.49 10.14
N ARG A 169 1.81 -2.93 9.19
CA ARG A 169 1.86 -1.49 8.90
C ARG A 169 1.28 -1.26 7.51
N ASP A 170 0.32 -0.37 7.40
CA ASP A 170 -0.41 -0.15 6.15
C ASP A 170 -0.90 -1.47 5.53
N GLY A 171 -1.37 -2.36 6.41
CA GLY A 171 -1.89 -3.66 6.05
C GLY A 171 -0.85 -4.73 5.69
N VAL A 172 0.45 -4.50 5.84
CA VAL A 172 1.50 -5.44 5.41
C VAL A 172 2.47 -5.75 6.54
N GLY A 173 2.78 -7.03 6.72
CA GLY A 173 3.79 -7.51 7.65
C GLY A 173 4.60 -8.66 7.06
N THR A 174 5.83 -8.83 7.53
CA THR A 174 6.72 -9.91 7.11
C THR A 174 6.64 -11.06 8.08
N VAL A 175 6.47 -12.27 7.55
CA VAL A 175 6.46 -13.53 8.30
C VAL A 175 7.67 -14.35 7.91
N MET A 176 8.45 -14.75 8.91
CA MET A 176 9.61 -15.63 8.75
C MET A 176 9.37 -16.94 9.47
N LEU A 177 9.46 -18.06 8.75
CA LEU A 177 9.35 -19.40 9.33
C LEU A 177 10.70 -20.11 9.30
N LYS A 178 10.87 -21.05 10.24
CA LYS A 178 12.08 -21.87 10.31
C LYS A 178 12.33 -22.62 9.00
N PRO A 179 13.60 -22.81 8.61
CA PRO A 179 13.95 -23.55 7.41
C PRO A 179 13.35 -24.96 7.39
N LEU A 180 12.98 -25.44 6.20
CA LEU A 180 12.60 -26.83 5.96
C LEU A 180 13.77 -27.62 5.38
N LEU A 181 14.03 -28.79 5.95
CA LEU A 181 15.05 -29.72 5.46
C LEU A 181 14.61 -30.46 4.20
N THR A 182 13.32 -30.72 4.08
CA THR A 182 12.71 -31.46 2.97
C THR A 182 11.47 -30.74 2.49
N PRO A 183 11.08 -30.93 1.21
CA PRO A 183 9.81 -30.42 0.70
C PRO A 183 8.62 -30.85 1.56
N LYS A 184 7.78 -29.92 1.93
CA LYS A 184 6.68 -30.14 2.85
C LYS A 184 5.59 -29.11 2.65
N GLU A 185 4.34 -29.45 3.04
CA GLU A 185 3.27 -28.48 3.19
C GLU A 185 3.58 -27.52 4.36
N VAL A 186 3.48 -26.24 4.09
CA VAL A 186 3.49 -25.17 5.08
C VAL A 186 2.07 -24.84 5.44
N ARG A 187 1.76 -24.83 6.72
CA ARG A 187 0.48 -24.40 7.26
C ARG A 187 0.66 -23.16 8.11
N LEU A 188 -0.14 -22.14 7.85
CA LEU A 188 -0.14 -20.91 8.61
C LEU A 188 -1.57 -20.45 8.88
N ARG A 189 -1.88 -20.26 10.15
CA ARG A 189 -3.13 -19.66 10.60
C ARG A 189 -2.84 -18.26 11.11
N ALA A 190 -3.53 -17.28 10.55
CA ALA A 190 -3.39 -15.88 10.92
C ALA A 190 -4.70 -15.33 11.47
N ARG A 191 -4.60 -14.52 12.51
CA ARG A 191 -5.71 -13.73 13.06
C ARG A 191 -5.31 -12.27 13.12
N PHE A 192 -6.18 -11.41 12.62
CA PHE A 192 -6.02 -9.96 12.68
C PHE A 192 -7.40 -9.31 12.86
N ASN A 193 -7.60 -8.59 13.97
CA ASN A 193 -8.90 -8.12 14.39
C ASN A 193 -9.92 -9.28 14.41
N ASP A 194 -11.05 -9.14 13.71
CA ASP A 194 -12.07 -10.19 13.60
C ASP A 194 -11.81 -11.18 12.47
N LEU A 195 -10.72 -11.01 11.75
CA LEU A 195 -10.36 -11.86 10.61
C LEU A 195 -9.50 -13.02 11.06
N GLU A 196 -9.82 -14.20 10.54
CA GLU A 196 -9.04 -15.41 10.74
C GLU A 196 -8.98 -16.19 9.44
N LYS A 197 -7.78 -16.66 9.07
CA LYS A 197 -7.60 -17.45 7.86
C LYS A 197 -6.45 -18.44 8.03
N THR A 198 -6.64 -19.65 7.50
CA THR A 198 -5.62 -20.68 7.41
C THR A 198 -5.15 -20.80 5.98
N PHE A 199 -3.83 -20.75 5.80
CA PHE A 199 -3.16 -20.90 4.52
C PHE A 199 -2.41 -22.22 4.47
N ARG A 200 -2.43 -22.88 3.33
CA ARG A 200 -1.67 -24.09 3.04
C ARG A 200 -0.90 -23.90 1.76
N LEU A 201 0.42 -24.04 1.82
CA LEU A 201 1.34 -23.82 0.71
C LEU A 201 2.37 -24.94 0.69
N PHE A 202 2.75 -25.40 -0.48
CA PHE A 202 3.78 -26.42 -0.60
C PHE A 202 5.15 -25.74 -0.85
N ALA A 203 6.10 -25.97 0.07
CA ALA A 203 7.47 -25.55 -0.12
C ALA A 203 8.23 -26.68 -0.81
N GLY A 204 8.57 -26.49 -2.07
CA GLY A 204 9.33 -27.42 -2.89
C GLY A 204 10.84 -27.31 -2.69
N GLY A 205 11.57 -28.34 -3.16
CA GLY A 205 13.01 -28.25 -3.38
C GLY A 205 13.31 -27.29 -4.54
N SER A 206 14.60 -26.89 -4.69
CA SER A 206 14.99 -26.17 -5.90
C SER A 206 14.68 -27.00 -7.11
N GLN A 207 13.74 -26.52 -7.94
CA GLN A 207 13.68 -27.02 -9.31
C GLN A 207 14.92 -26.45 -10.01
N GLU A 208 15.94 -27.26 -10.13
CA GLU A 208 16.89 -27.06 -11.21
C GLU A 208 16.11 -27.21 -12.51
N PRO A 209 16.22 -26.27 -13.44
CA PRO A 209 15.62 -26.48 -14.75
C PRO A 209 16.24 -27.75 -15.34
N LEU A 210 15.41 -28.74 -15.62
CA LEU A 210 15.81 -29.90 -16.40
C LEU A 210 16.13 -29.36 -17.80
N TRP A 211 17.41 -29.32 -18.13
CA TRP A 211 17.92 -29.05 -19.47
C TRP A 211 17.60 -30.23 -20.41
#